data_cb044ba11f1abf073729d9f83783281a
#
_entry.id   cb044ba11f1abf073729d9f83783281a
#
_cell.length_a   1.000
_cell.length_b   1.000
_cell.length_c   1.000
_cell.angle_alpha   90.00
_cell.angle_beta   90.00
_cell.angle_gamma   90.00
#
_symmetry.space_group_name_H-M   'P 1'
#
loop_
_entity.id
_entity.type
_entity.pdbx_description
1 polymer ?
#
loop_
_entity_poly.entity_id
_entity_poly.type
_entity_poly.pdbx_seq_one_letter_code
_entity_poly.pdbx_strand_id
1 'polypeptide(L)'
;TIVRSIVESIAGEIERINAKRLVIDPVAPFIVGERDIVWTREYIRNLVITIEKEFRTTTIITSEIPTGSNQISRFGVEEFLAAGVIVLGLERRGNKFYRTILIRKMRWRPAHPAIHYYDIVPGRGIVVKEQK
;
A
#
# COMPACT_ATOMS: atom_id res chain seq x y z
N THR A 1 6.76 -16.68 -15.96
CA THR A 1 5.82 -16.64 -14.81
C THR A 1 4.89 -15.44 -14.93
N ILE A 2 3.71 -15.48 -14.29
CA ILE A 2 2.74 -14.36 -14.26
C ILE A 2 3.38 -13.09 -13.70
N VAL A 3 4.13 -13.20 -12.61
CA VAL A 3 4.86 -12.06 -12.01
C VAL A 3 5.83 -11.45 -13.02
N ARG A 4 6.58 -12.27 -13.74
CA ARG A 4 7.56 -11.78 -14.71
C ARG A 4 6.89 -10.97 -15.83
N SER A 5 5.81 -11.45 -16.37
CA SER A 5 5.05 -10.78 -17.43
C SER A 5 4.49 -9.42 -16.97
N ILE A 6 3.97 -9.35 -15.75
CA ILE A 6 3.47 -8.09 -15.16
C ILE A 6 4.61 -7.10 -14.95
N VAL A 7 5.72 -7.54 -14.38
CA VAL A 7 6.89 -6.70 -14.15
C VAL A 7 7.47 -6.15 -15.45
N GLU A 8 7.56 -6.96 -16.48
CA GLU A 8 8.03 -6.53 -17.82
C GLU A 8 7.11 -5.48 -18.44
N SER A 9 5.79 -5.64 -18.32
CA SER A 9 4.82 -4.65 -18.78
C SER A 9 4.97 -3.32 -18.04
N ILE A 10 5.09 -3.35 -16.72
CA ILE A 10 5.29 -2.14 -15.90
C ILE A 10 6.63 -1.48 -16.25
N ALA A 11 7.70 -2.26 -16.38
CA ALA A 11 9.02 -1.75 -16.75
C ALA A 11 9.00 -1.01 -18.09
N GLY A 12 8.31 -1.55 -19.09
CA GLY A 12 8.15 -0.91 -20.39
C GLY A 12 7.45 0.45 -20.30
N GLU A 13 6.40 0.56 -19.47
CA GLU A 13 5.72 1.85 -19.24
C GLU A 13 6.59 2.85 -18.47
N ILE A 14 7.32 2.38 -17.46
CA ILE A 14 8.27 3.22 -16.72
C ILE A 14 9.31 3.83 -17.66
N GLU A 15 9.90 3.02 -18.54
CA GLU A 15 10.88 3.50 -19.52
C GLU A 15 10.25 4.47 -20.51
N ARG A 16 9.08 4.15 -21.06
CA ARG A 16 8.40 4.96 -22.06
C ARG A 16 8.16 6.41 -21.61
N ILE A 17 7.81 6.61 -20.34
CA ILE A 17 7.51 7.95 -19.79
C ILE A 17 8.59 8.46 -18.83
N ASN A 18 9.69 7.73 -18.66
CA ASN A 18 10.73 8.02 -17.68
C ASN A 18 10.18 8.26 -16.27
N ALA A 19 9.29 7.37 -15.82
CA ALA A 19 8.62 7.49 -14.53
C ALA A 19 9.61 7.37 -13.35
N LYS A 20 9.43 8.21 -12.35
CA LYS A 20 10.18 8.17 -11.09
C LYS A 20 9.32 7.67 -9.92
N ARG A 21 8.03 7.61 -10.12
CA ARG A 21 7.04 7.18 -9.13
C ARG A 21 6.09 6.18 -9.76
N LEU A 22 5.76 5.15 -9.01
CA LEU A 22 4.84 4.09 -9.41
C LEU A 22 3.76 3.94 -8.34
N VAL A 23 2.52 3.84 -8.76
CA VAL A 23 1.40 3.49 -7.88
C VAL A 23 0.72 2.24 -8.43
N ILE A 24 0.53 1.25 -7.56
CA ILE A 24 -0.27 0.05 -7.83
C ILE A 24 -1.48 0.07 -6.90
N ASP A 25 -2.66 0.29 -7.46
CA ASP A 25 -3.90 0.52 -6.69
C ASP A 25 -5.06 -0.34 -7.22
N PRO A 26 -5.42 -1.37 -6.49
CA PRO A 26 -4.69 -2.09 -5.45
C PRO A 26 -3.88 -3.26 -6.03
N VAL A 27 -3.10 -3.93 -5.19
CA VAL A 27 -2.29 -5.10 -5.60
C VAL A 27 -3.16 -6.31 -6.00
N ALA A 28 -4.37 -6.42 -5.45
CA ALA A 28 -5.28 -7.56 -5.62
C ALA A 28 -5.72 -7.86 -7.08
N PRO A 29 -6.01 -6.89 -7.97
CA PRO A 29 -6.47 -7.17 -9.33
C PRO A 29 -5.50 -7.93 -10.22
N PHE A 30 -4.22 -8.00 -9.87
CA PHE A 30 -3.26 -8.82 -10.60
C PHE A 30 -3.44 -10.33 -10.37
N ILE A 31 -4.36 -10.70 -9.46
CA ILE A 31 -4.65 -12.08 -9.13
C ILE A 31 -5.93 -12.48 -9.85
N VAL A 32 -5.78 -13.25 -10.92
CA VAL A 32 -6.91 -13.72 -11.73
C VAL A 32 -7.32 -15.13 -11.28
N GLY A 33 -8.60 -15.29 -10.94
CA GLY A 33 -9.21 -16.56 -10.59
C GLY A 33 -9.15 -16.89 -9.09
N GLU A 34 -9.85 -17.95 -8.71
CA GLU A 34 -9.79 -18.51 -7.36
C GLU A 34 -8.44 -19.23 -7.18
N ARG A 35 -7.57 -18.64 -6.39
CA ARG A 35 -6.30 -19.21 -6.00
C ARG A 35 -6.29 -19.42 -4.49
N ASP A 36 -5.57 -20.43 -4.02
CA ASP A 36 -5.40 -20.59 -2.58
C ASP A 36 -4.56 -19.46 -1.99
N ILE A 37 -4.72 -19.26 -0.69
CA ILE A 37 -4.06 -18.14 0.02
C ILE A 37 -2.53 -18.26 0.02
N VAL A 38 -2.00 -19.47 0.00
CA VAL A 38 -0.55 -19.71 -0.01
C VAL A 38 0.04 -19.25 -1.33
N TRP A 39 -0.59 -19.62 -2.43
CA TRP A 39 -0.18 -19.17 -3.76
C TRP A 39 -0.26 -17.64 -3.89
N THR A 40 -1.33 -17.05 -3.40
CA THR A 40 -1.54 -15.60 -3.44
C THR A 40 -0.47 -14.84 -2.67
N ARG A 41 -0.13 -15.30 -1.47
CA ARG A 41 0.92 -14.72 -0.65
C ARG A 41 2.29 -14.81 -1.32
N GLU A 42 2.59 -15.95 -1.91
CA GLU A 42 3.86 -16.15 -2.63
C GLU A 42 3.95 -15.26 -3.89
N TYR A 43 2.84 -15.11 -4.59
CA TYR A 43 2.73 -14.19 -5.73
C TYR A 43 3.03 -12.74 -5.31
N ILE A 44 2.39 -12.26 -4.26
CA ILE A 44 2.61 -10.89 -3.75
C ILE A 44 4.05 -10.70 -3.30
N ARG A 45 4.61 -11.68 -2.59
CA ARG A 45 6.01 -11.67 -2.17
C ARG A 45 6.94 -11.50 -3.37
N ASN A 46 6.78 -12.32 -4.38
CA ASN A 46 7.61 -12.28 -5.58
C ASN A 46 7.46 -10.96 -6.35
N LEU A 47 6.24 -10.44 -6.44
CA LEU A 47 5.97 -9.17 -7.10
C LEU A 47 6.68 -8.01 -6.38
N VAL A 48 6.50 -7.89 -5.07
CA VAL A 48 7.10 -6.80 -4.28
C VAL A 48 8.62 -6.86 -4.29
N ILE A 49 9.20 -8.06 -4.10
CA ILE A 49 10.66 -8.23 -4.13
C ILE A 49 11.23 -7.90 -5.50
N THR A 50 10.56 -8.28 -6.57
CA THR A 50 11.02 -8.01 -7.93
C THR A 50 10.97 -6.51 -8.25
N ILE A 51 9.89 -5.84 -7.87
CA ILE A 51 9.77 -4.37 -8.01
C ILE A 51 10.89 -3.67 -7.25
N GLU A 52 11.14 -4.05 -6.00
CA GLU A 52 12.20 -3.45 -5.17
C GLU A 52 13.59 -3.63 -5.79
N LYS A 53 13.86 -4.79 -6.38
CA LYS A 53 15.16 -5.08 -6.99
C LYS A 53 15.37 -4.45 -8.37
N GLU A 54 14.35 -4.42 -9.19
CA GLU A 54 14.48 -4.06 -10.61
C GLU A 54 14.09 -2.62 -10.92
N PHE A 55 13.25 -1.99 -10.10
CA PHE A 55 12.78 -0.63 -10.36
C PHE A 55 13.50 0.39 -9.49
N ARG A 56 13.82 1.54 -10.09
CA ARG A 56 14.37 2.72 -9.39
C ARG A 56 13.29 3.76 -9.06
N THR A 57 12.06 3.33 -8.98
CA THR A 57 10.93 4.18 -8.65
C THR A 57 10.69 4.21 -7.14
N THR A 58 10.15 5.33 -6.65
CA THR A 58 9.43 5.31 -5.38
C THR A 58 8.07 4.70 -5.64
N THR A 59 7.78 3.58 -5.01
CA THR A 59 6.57 2.79 -5.31
C THR A 59 5.62 2.78 -4.12
N ILE A 60 4.35 3.07 -4.39
CA ILE A 60 3.25 2.93 -3.43
C ILE A 60 2.34 1.80 -3.92
N ILE A 61 2.06 0.86 -3.04
CA ILE A 61 1.11 -0.23 -3.28
C ILE A 61 -0.02 -0.08 -2.28
N THR A 62 -1.26 -0.08 -2.73
CA THR A 62 -2.41 -0.10 -1.83
C THR A 62 -2.92 -1.52 -1.61
N SER A 63 -3.39 -1.76 -0.40
CA SER A 63 -4.05 -3.00 -0.01
C SER A 63 -5.26 -2.69 0.86
N GLU A 64 -6.33 -3.44 0.66
CA GLU A 64 -7.55 -3.28 1.44
C GLU A 64 -7.42 -3.94 2.80
N ILE A 65 -8.01 -3.33 3.82
CA ILE A 65 -8.20 -3.96 5.12
C ILE A 65 -9.55 -4.69 5.08
N PRO A 66 -9.58 -6.02 5.28
CA PRO A 66 -10.84 -6.75 5.31
C PRO A 66 -11.76 -6.26 6.44
N THR A 67 -13.02 -6.01 6.11
CA THR A 67 -14.02 -5.54 7.08
C THR A 67 -14.14 -6.50 8.26
N GLY A 68 -14.10 -5.96 9.47
CA GLY A 68 -14.25 -6.74 10.70
C GLY A 68 -13.04 -7.58 11.10
N SER A 69 -11.90 -7.45 10.39
CA SER A 69 -10.67 -8.14 10.74
C SER A 69 -9.68 -7.24 11.48
N ASN A 70 -8.76 -7.85 12.22
CA ASN A 70 -7.63 -7.16 12.85
C ASN A 70 -6.41 -7.11 11.94
N GLN A 71 -6.52 -7.54 10.69
CA GLN A 71 -5.45 -7.48 9.72
C GLN A 71 -5.26 -6.04 9.23
N ILE A 72 -4.03 -5.68 8.87
CA ILE A 72 -3.71 -4.37 8.30
C ILE A 72 -3.47 -4.42 6.79
N SER A 73 -3.56 -5.61 6.20
CA SER A 73 -3.53 -5.84 4.76
C SER A 73 -4.43 -7.00 4.38
N ARG A 74 -4.82 -7.09 3.10
CA ARG A 74 -5.77 -8.09 2.62
C ARG A 74 -5.25 -9.52 2.76
N PHE A 75 -3.98 -9.74 2.47
CA PHE A 75 -3.39 -11.09 2.43
C PHE A 75 -2.46 -11.38 3.61
N GLY A 76 -2.20 -10.38 4.46
CA GLY A 76 -1.41 -10.52 5.67
C GLY A 76 0.09 -10.71 5.44
N VAL A 77 0.61 -10.28 4.29
CA VAL A 77 2.04 -10.34 3.95
C VAL A 77 2.60 -9.00 3.50
N GLU A 78 1.78 -8.12 2.97
CA GLU A 78 2.19 -6.85 2.38
C GLU A 78 2.95 -5.99 3.39
N GLU A 79 2.47 -5.92 4.62
CA GLU A 79 3.09 -5.12 5.68
C GLU A 79 4.47 -5.62 6.10
N PHE A 80 4.77 -6.89 5.90
CA PHE A 80 6.09 -7.45 6.20
C PHE A 80 7.10 -7.19 5.09
N LEU A 81 6.64 -7.08 3.86
CA LEU A 81 7.46 -6.88 2.67
C LEU A 81 7.79 -5.42 2.43
N ALA A 82 6.85 -4.53 2.70
CA ALA A 82 6.99 -3.10 2.44
C ALA A 82 8.04 -2.45 3.35
N ALA A 83 8.82 -1.53 2.81
CA ALA A 83 9.76 -0.71 3.57
C ALA A 83 9.05 0.30 4.47
N GLY A 84 7.89 0.78 4.07
CA GLY A 84 7.02 1.63 4.86
C GLY A 84 5.58 1.15 4.81
N VAL A 85 4.85 1.34 5.91
CA VAL A 85 3.44 1.00 6.03
C VAL A 85 2.70 2.18 6.63
N ILE A 86 1.75 2.70 5.85
CA ILE A 86 0.83 3.77 6.26
C ILE A 86 -0.56 3.16 6.34
N VAL A 87 -1.20 3.25 7.50
CA VAL A 87 -2.54 2.73 7.72
C VAL A 87 -3.53 3.88 7.76
N LEU A 88 -4.52 3.83 6.88
CA LEU A 88 -5.65 4.74 6.88
C LEU A 88 -6.82 4.07 7.58
N GLY A 89 -7.49 4.81 8.45
CA GLY A 89 -8.61 4.31 9.22
C GLY A 89 -9.78 5.29 9.24
N LEU A 90 -10.89 4.82 9.76
CA LEU A 90 -12.09 5.59 9.98
C LEU A 90 -12.58 5.33 11.41
N GLU A 91 -12.51 6.36 12.26
CA GLU A 91 -12.91 6.28 13.65
C GLU A 91 -14.31 6.87 13.82
N ARG A 92 -15.19 6.11 14.45
CA ARG A 92 -16.52 6.59 14.81
C ARG A 92 -16.51 7.20 16.22
N ARG A 93 -17.05 8.43 16.34
CA ARG A 93 -17.34 9.07 17.61
C ARG A 93 -18.80 9.54 17.61
N GLY A 94 -19.65 8.83 18.32
CA GLY A 94 -21.09 9.09 18.29
C GLY A 94 -21.66 8.80 16.89
N ASN A 95 -22.20 9.83 16.24
CA ASN A 95 -22.73 9.78 14.87
C ASN A 95 -21.78 10.39 13.83
N LYS A 96 -20.55 10.73 14.21
CA LYS A 96 -19.54 11.30 13.32
C LYS A 96 -18.41 10.31 13.07
N PHE A 97 -17.81 10.42 11.90
CA PHE A 97 -16.64 9.66 11.49
C PHE A 97 -15.47 10.60 11.24
N TYR A 98 -14.30 10.18 11.69
CA TYR A 98 -13.03 10.91 11.54
C TYR A 98 -12.03 10.03 10.81
N ARG A 99 -11.37 10.58 9.81
CA ARG A 99 -10.31 9.88 9.09
C ARG A 99 -9.03 9.90 9.90
N THR A 100 -8.39 8.76 10.02
CA THR A 100 -7.13 8.61 10.74
C THR A 100 -6.01 8.14 9.83
N ILE A 101 -4.79 8.54 10.15
CA ILE A 101 -3.58 8.13 9.46
C ILE A 101 -2.52 7.76 10.50
N LEU A 102 -1.87 6.62 10.29
CA LEU A 102 -0.84 6.10 11.17
C LEU A 102 0.35 5.63 10.32
N ILE A 103 1.54 6.14 10.59
CA ILE A 103 2.78 5.55 10.08
C ILE A 103 3.11 4.36 10.99
N ARG A 104 2.75 3.16 10.53
CA ARG A 104 2.90 1.91 11.27
C ARG A 104 4.33 1.41 11.26
N LYS A 105 5.06 1.65 10.16
CA LYS A 105 6.42 1.19 9.92
C LYS A 105 7.10 2.11 8.93
N MET A 106 8.36 2.39 9.17
CA MET A 106 9.23 3.07 8.21
C MET A 106 10.66 2.59 8.44
N ARG A 107 11.21 1.80 7.50
CA ARG A 107 12.60 1.35 7.58
C ARG A 107 13.55 2.52 7.43
N TRP A 108 14.69 2.43 8.11
CA TRP A 108 15.80 3.40 8.08
C TRP A 108 15.44 4.81 8.59
N ARG A 109 14.27 4.98 9.16
CA ARG A 109 13.88 6.24 9.81
C ARG A 109 13.18 5.96 11.12
N PRO A 110 13.43 6.78 12.15
CA PRO A 110 12.63 6.73 13.36
C PRO A 110 11.17 6.98 13.02
N ALA A 111 10.30 6.09 13.42
CA ALA A 111 8.86 6.28 13.34
C ALA A 111 8.31 6.36 14.77
N HIS A 112 7.59 7.42 15.07
CA HIS A 112 6.82 7.53 16.30
C HIS A 112 5.37 7.16 15.97
N PRO A 113 4.93 5.92 16.24
CA PRO A 113 3.58 5.49 15.89
C PRO A 113 2.56 6.28 16.73
N ALA A 114 1.89 7.18 16.05
CA ALA A 114 0.81 7.99 16.63
C ALA A 114 -0.30 8.11 15.58
N ILE A 115 -1.54 8.08 16.05
CA ILE A 115 -2.70 8.29 15.20
C ILE A 115 -2.89 9.79 15.01
N HIS A 116 -2.89 10.22 13.75
CA HIS A 116 -3.23 11.59 13.38
C HIS A 116 -4.58 11.62 12.66
N TYR A 117 -5.26 12.74 12.73
CA TYR A 117 -6.49 12.99 11.97
C TYR A 117 -6.17 13.76 10.71
N TYR A 118 -6.92 13.49 9.64
CA TYR A 118 -6.78 14.23 8.39
C TYR A 118 -8.12 14.48 7.73
N ASP A 119 -8.15 15.49 6.86
CA ASP A 119 -9.24 15.76 5.94
C ASP A 119 -8.77 15.61 4.50
N ILE A 120 -9.71 15.32 3.61
CA ILE A 120 -9.51 15.39 2.17
C ILE A 120 -10.09 16.72 1.72
N VAL A 121 -9.23 17.63 1.32
CA VAL A 121 -9.61 19.00 0.95
C VAL A 121 -9.53 19.15 -0.56
N PRO A 122 -10.62 19.60 -1.23
CA PRO A 122 -10.60 19.85 -2.67
C PRO A 122 -9.46 20.77 -3.08
N GLY A 123 -8.73 20.38 -4.12
CA GLY A 123 -7.56 21.10 -4.63
C GLY A 123 -6.28 20.99 -3.79
N ARG A 124 -6.33 20.38 -2.61
CA ARG A 124 -5.17 20.19 -1.72
C ARG A 124 -4.84 18.72 -1.45
N GLY A 125 -5.84 17.83 -1.50
CA GLY A 125 -5.69 16.42 -1.16
C GLY A 125 -5.76 16.17 0.35
N ILE A 126 -4.92 15.27 0.85
CA ILE A 126 -4.85 14.90 2.27
C ILE A 126 -4.16 16.03 3.07
N VAL A 127 -4.87 16.55 4.05
CA VAL A 127 -4.35 17.56 4.98
C VAL A 127 -4.38 16.98 6.39
N VAL A 128 -3.21 16.71 6.93
CA VAL A 128 -3.07 16.18 8.31
C VAL A 128 -3.26 17.33 9.29
N LYS A 129 -4.09 17.08 10.32
CA LYS A 129 -4.34 18.05 11.37
C LYS A 129 -3.24 17.98 12.42
N GLU A 130 -2.81 19.15 12.89
CA GLU A 130 -1.92 19.22 14.04
C GLU A 130 -2.66 18.72 15.29
N GLN A 131 -1.97 17.91 16.08
CA GLN A 131 -2.47 17.58 17.43
C GLN A 131 -2.27 18.81 18.31
N LYS A 132 -3.38 19.29 18.88
CA LYS A 132 -3.31 20.27 19.96
C LYS A 132 -2.96 19.58 21.26
#